data_d86b0ec80279f457fea46688a2e60fcb
#
_entry.id   d86b0ec80279f457fea46688a2e60fcb
#
_cell.length_a   1.000
_cell.length_b   1.000
_cell.length_c   1.000
_cell.angle_alpha   90.00
_cell.angle_beta   90.00
_cell.angle_gamma   90.00
#
_symmetry.space_group_name_H-M   'P 1'
#
loop_
_entity.id
_entity.type
_entity.pdbx_description
1 polymer ?
#
loop_
_entity_poly.entity_id
_entity_poly.type
_entity_poly.pdbx_seq_one_letter_code
_entity_poly.pdbx_strand_id
1 'polypeptide(L)'
;MIELLLVPAAGLTVALFGEKFKSKNDDKRKIQVFFEVAGIAIKRNNEEKLQYPKFQKQIDDDRSTTYVYTLPLGMPSKIIQKVEDVVSEGLNKPVRIQYDNYKLNIRVFRREIPKNWSWSMNLVTKGKWCIPVGQSLETIVYHDFDETPHMAVGGLIRMGKTVFLKNMFASLSLANPNYAHFYLIDLKEEGLEFSEYKKLKQVEQIAETSEQAHGMLLKVMEKMHKRGKYMKERGNIVHTKEKDRYFIVVDEGAVLAPAKGLPRAHNKMLEECQYMLSHIARVGGALGFRIVFCTQYPTGDTLPRVVKQMANAKLGFRLPTRTASEVVIDQSGLEQLPSIPGRAIYMKENFTVLQVPYIDDKVMWEHLKEYEVEKHEHPESHKNQPSDGDTCDD
;
A
#
# COMPACT_ATOMS: atom_id res chain seq x y z
N MET A 1 17.28 1.76 -43.97
CA MET A 1 17.03 0.69 -42.97
C MET A 1 18.00 0.88 -41.82
N ILE A 2 17.51 0.90 -40.61
CA ILE A 2 18.36 0.94 -39.40
C ILE A 2 18.55 -0.50 -38.99
N GLU A 3 19.73 -1.05 -39.16
CA GLU A 3 20.03 -2.37 -38.62
C GLU A 3 20.37 -2.28 -37.12
N LEU A 4 19.52 -2.89 -36.33
CA LEU A 4 19.70 -3.04 -34.90
C LEU A 4 20.52 -4.32 -34.65
N LEU A 5 21.83 -4.19 -34.50
CA LEU A 5 22.70 -5.31 -34.12
C LEU A 5 22.52 -5.57 -32.60
N LEU A 6 21.61 -6.49 -32.27
CA LEU A 6 21.54 -7.13 -30.97
C LEU A 6 22.61 -8.22 -30.93
N VAL A 7 23.77 -7.94 -30.36
CA VAL A 7 24.73 -8.99 -30.01
C VAL A 7 24.23 -9.65 -28.72
N PRO A 8 24.01 -10.97 -28.69
CA PRO A 8 23.69 -11.67 -27.45
C PRO A 8 24.95 -11.74 -26.59
N ALA A 9 25.18 -10.78 -25.73
CA ALA A 9 26.22 -10.86 -24.72
C ALA A 9 25.74 -11.79 -23.60
N ALA A 10 26.16 -13.03 -23.68
CA ALA A 10 26.06 -13.98 -22.60
C ALA A 10 26.71 -13.43 -21.33
N GLY A 11 26.16 -13.76 -20.15
CA GLY A 11 26.59 -13.30 -18.82
C GLY A 11 27.99 -13.71 -18.36
N LEU A 12 28.93 -13.97 -19.27
CA LEU A 12 30.31 -14.39 -18.95
C LEU A 12 31.31 -13.25 -18.87
N THR A 13 30.99 -12.04 -19.35
CA THR A 13 31.98 -10.95 -19.44
C THR A 13 32.04 -10.05 -18.22
N VAL A 14 31.02 -10.04 -17.36
CA VAL A 14 30.99 -9.19 -16.15
C VAL A 14 32.02 -9.65 -15.11
N ALA A 15 32.32 -10.96 -15.05
CA ALA A 15 33.28 -11.51 -14.06
C ALA A 15 34.75 -11.19 -14.36
N LEU A 16 35.13 -10.90 -15.59
CA LEU A 16 36.54 -10.67 -15.97
C LEU A 16 37.03 -9.25 -15.75
N PHE A 17 36.15 -8.29 -15.48
CA PHE A 17 36.50 -6.88 -15.26
C PHE A 17 36.56 -6.43 -13.79
N GLY A 18 36.24 -7.32 -12.83
CA GLY A 18 36.14 -6.98 -11.40
C GLY A 18 37.43 -6.51 -10.72
N GLU A 19 38.62 -6.83 -11.25
CA GLU A 19 39.89 -6.54 -10.57
C GLU A 19 40.53 -5.17 -10.88
N LYS A 20 40.11 -4.47 -11.92
CA LYS A 20 40.72 -3.19 -12.35
C LYS A 20 40.09 -1.92 -11.77
N PHE A 21 39.06 -2.01 -10.96
CA PHE A 21 38.27 -0.83 -10.54
C PHE A 21 38.34 -0.59 -9.03
N LYS A 22 39.45 -0.02 -8.55
CA LYS A 22 39.67 0.32 -7.12
C LYS A 22 39.51 1.81 -6.77
N SER A 23 38.78 2.63 -7.54
CA SER A 23 38.63 4.05 -7.23
C SER A 23 37.15 4.44 -6.96
N LYS A 24 36.94 5.25 -5.92
CA LYS A 24 35.64 5.70 -5.36
C LYS A 24 34.78 6.55 -6.31
N ASN A 25 35.31 6.94 -7.50
CA ASN A 25 34.66 7.86 -8.45
C ASN A 25 34.36 7.24 -9.82
N ASP A 26 34.06 5.93 -9.87
CA ASP A 26 34.13 5.15 -11.12
C ASP A 26 32.76 4.78 -11.74
N ASP A 27 31.63 5.17 -11.11
CA ASP A 27 30.30 4.81 -11.63
C ASP A 27 30.08 5.36 -13.06
N LYS A 28 30.51 6.59 -13.34
CA LYS A 28 30.44 7.19 -14.68
C LYS A 28 31.16 6.35 -15.74
N ARG A 29 32.37 5.90 -15.43
CA ARG A 29 33.20 5.10 -16.36
C ARG A 29 32.59 3.70 -16.55
N LYS A 30 32.10 3.10 -15.47
CA LYS A 30 31.42 1.81 -15.53
C LYS A 30 30.16 1.89 -16.38
N ILE A 31 29.33 2.92 -16.19
CA ILE A 31 28.11 3.13 -17.01
C ILE A 31 28.46 3.24 -18.48
N GLN A 32 29.55 3.96 -18.83
CA GLN A 32 29.98 4.06 -20.23
C GLN A 32 30.42 2.69 -20.78
N VAL A 33 31.17 1.90 -20.03
CA VAL A 33 31.53 0.53 -20.41
C VAL A 33 30.29 -0.36 -20.56
N PHE A 34 29.30 -0.21 -19.67
CA PHE A 34 28.05 -0.98 -19.78
C PHE A 34 27.29 -0.67 -21.08
N PHE A 35 27.29 0.59 -21.53
CA PHE A 35 26.70 0.94 -22.83
C PHE A 35 27.42 0.24 -23.98
N GLU A 36 28.74 0.16 -23.91
CA GLU A 36 29.56 -0.50 -24.94
C GLU A 36 29.35 -2.02 -24.95
N VAL A 37 29.44 -2.66 -23.79
CA VAL A 37 29.29 -4.12 -23.66
C VAL A 37 27.88 -4.60 -23.96
N ALA A 38 26.87 -3.85 -23.52
CA ALA A 38 25.45 -4.19 -23.77
C ALA A 38 24.97 -3.79 -25.18
N GLY A 39 25.83 -3.18 -26.01
CA GLY A 39 25.50 -2.76 -27.36
C GLY A 39 24.43 -1.65 -27.40
N ILE A 40 24.39 -0.78 -26.37
CA ILE A 40 23.45 0.35 -26.29
C ILE A 40 23.92 1.46 -27.20
N ALA A 41 23.79 1.25 -28.49
CA ALA A 41 24.28 2.13 -29.53
C ALA A 41 23.36 2.09 -30.76
N ILE A 42 23.48 3.06 -31.63
CA ILE A 42 22.87 3.05 -32.97
C ILE A 42 23.95 3.14 -34.04
N LYS A 43 23.69 2.50 -35.19
CA LYS A 43 24.50 2.62 -36.39
C LYS A 43 23.67 3.36 -37.43
N ARG A 44 24.21 4.43 -38.00
CA ARG A 44 23.58 5.12 -39.12
C ARG A 44 24.07 4.55 -40.44
N ASN A 45 23.20 4.50 -41.43
CA ASN A 45 23.46 3.82 -42.72
C ASN A 45 24.72 4.27 -43.48
N ASN A 46 25.29 5.45 -43.14
CA ASN A 46 26.47 6.02 -43.78
C ASN A 46 27.68 6.15 -42.85
N GLU A 47 27.59 5.64 -41.63
CA GLU A 47 28.69 5.77 -40.64
C GLU A 47 29.16 4.37 -40.25
N GLU A 48 30.47 4.10 -40.30
CA GLU A 48 31.05 2.84 -39.83
C GLU A 48 31.06 2.73 -38.31
N LYS A 49 30.94 3.87 -37.58
CA LYS A 49 31.06 3.91 -36.12
C LYS A 49 29.71 3.87 -35.41
N LEU A 50 29.65 3.06 -34.34
CA LEU A 50 28.54 3.03 -33.40
C LEU A 50 28.47 4.32 -32.61
N GLN A 51 27.27 4.89 -32.46
CA GLN A 51 27.00 6.07 -31.65
C GLN A 51 26.39 5.64 -30.30
N TYR A 52 27.10 5.88 -29.22
CA TYR A 52 26.72 5.61 -27.85
C TYR A 52 26.11 6.86 -27.18
N PRO A 53 25.33 6.70 -26.07
CA PRO A 53 24.95 7.82 -25.22
C PRO A 53 26.17 8.61 -24.76
N LYS A 54 26.12 9.95 -24.87
CA LYS A 54 27.22 10.85 -24.50
C LYS A 54 26.98 11.49 -23.16
N PHE A 55 27.93 11.34 -22.23
CA PHE A 55 27.89 12.01 -20.93
C PHE A 55 27.83 13.53 -21.08
N GLN A 56 26.94 14.15 -20.29
CA GLN A 56 26.76 15.59 -20.25
C GLN A 56 27.22 16.19 -18.92
N LYS A 57 26.61 15.74 -17.84
CA LYS A 57 26.88 16.24 -16.48
C LYS A 57 26.54 15.24 -15.40
N GLN A 58 27.08 15.47 -14.21
CA GLN A 58 26.77 14.80 -12.98
C GLN A 58 26.10 15.78 -12.02
N ILE A 59 25.09 15.32 -11.30
CA ILE A 59 24.37 16.08 -10.27
C ILE A 59 24.36 15.20 -9.02
N ASP A 60 24.93 15.69 -7.94
CA ASP A 60 24.99 14.99 -6.66
C ASP A 60 23.93 15.55 -5.70
N ASP A 61 23.23 14.67 -5.01
CA ASP A 61 22.40 14.98 -3.84
C ASP A 61 22.81 14.07 -2.65
N ASP A 62 22.17 14.26 -1.48
CA ASP A 62 22.53 13.50 -0.26
C ASP A 62 22.28 11.99 -0.38
N ARG A 63 21.37 11.57 -1.25
CA ARG A 63 20.91 10.18 -1.37
C ARG A 63 21.36 9.50 -2.65
N SER A 64 21.68 10.27 -3.69
CA SER A 64 21.96 9.73 -5.02
C SER A 64 22.96 10.59 -5.81
N THR A 65 23.44 10.01 -6.89
CA THR A 65 24.20 10.71 -7.94
C THR A 65 23.46 10.50 -9.26
N THR A 66 23.10 11.56 -9.95
CA THR A 66 22.44 11.52 -11.26
C THR A 66 23.45 11.78 -12.36
N TYR A 67 23.63 10.80 -13.25
CA TYR A 67 24.44 10.92 -14.46
C TYR A 67 23.55 11.22 -15.65
N VAL A 68 23.75 12.35 -16.31
CA VAL A 68 22.97 12.79 -17.45
C VAL A 68 23.71 12.49 -18.74
N TYR A 69 23.07 11.74 -19.63
CA TYR A 69 23.58 11.41 -20.95
C TYR A 69 22.65 11.94 -22.03
N THR A 70 23.21 12.37 -23.17
CA THR A 70 22.43 12.65 -24.37
C THR A 70 22.37 11.40 -25.23
N LEU A 71 21.17 11.01 -25.62
CA LEU A 71 20.94 9.86 -26.50
C LEU A 71 21.20 10.25 -27.97
N PRO A 72 21.79 9.35 -28.77
CA PRO A 72 21.83 9.51 -30.21
C PRO A 72 20.44 9.60 -30.84
N LEU A 73 20.27 10.45 -31.82
CA LEU A 73 18.99 10.63 -32.52
C LEU A 73 18.56 9.31 -33.19
N GLY A 74 17.34 8.85 -32.92
CA GLY A 74 16.78 7.59 -33.44
C GLY A 74 16.94 6.39 -32.52
N MET A 75 17.46 6.54 -31.30
CA MET A 75 17.51 5.44 -30.32
C MET A 75 16.10 5.12 -29.79
N PRO A 76 15.64 3.85 -29.90
CA PRO A 76 14.31 3.46 -29.46
C PRO A 76 14.18 3.47 -27.92
N SER A 77 13.02 3.91 -27.40
CA SER A 77 12.73 3.94 -25.96
C SER A 77 12.76 2.56 -25.28
N LYS A 78 12.50 1.48 -26.02
CA LYS A 78 12.61 0.09 -25.51
C LYS A 78 14.02 -0.30 -25.02
N ILE A 79 15.07 0.40 -25.49
CA ILE A 79 16.43 0.19 -25.02
C ILE A 79 16.62 0.73 -23.61
N ILE A 80 15.86 1.74 -23.21
CA ILE A 80 15.97 2.40 -21.89
C ILE A 80 15.70 1.42 -20.74
N GLN A 81 14.70 0.54 -20.86
CA GLN A 81 14.40 -0.46 -19.85
C GLN A 81 15.57 -1.44 -19.66
N LYS A 82 16.21 -1.86 -20.76
CA LYS A 82 17.40 -2.73 -20.68
C LYS A 82 18.61 -2.03 -20.03
N VAL A 83 18.72 -0.70 -20.16
CA VAL A 83 19.79 0.07 -19.52
C VAL A 83 19.66 0.01 -18.00
N GLU A 84 18.44 0.07 -17.45
CA GLU A 84 18.20 0.05 -16.00
C GLU A 84 18.72 -1.25 -15.38
N ASP A 85 18.36 -2.39 -15.96
CA ASP A 85 18.81 -3.70 -15.50
C ASP A 85 20.35 -3.83 -15.57
N VAL A 86 20.92 -3.53 -16.73
CA VAL A 86 22.38 -3.63 -16.97
C VAL A 86 23.18 -2.72 -16.02
N VAL A 87 22.72 -1.49 -15.81
CA VAL A 87 23.44 -0.54 -14.95
C VAL A 87 23.26 -0.88 -13.47
N SER A 88 22.06 -1.31 -13.05
CA SER A 88 21.78 -1.71 -11.67
C SER A 88 22.60 -2.94 -11.26
N GLU A 89 22.60 -3.99 -12.10
CA GLU A 89 23.36 -5.20 -11.86
C GLU A 89 24.87 -4.95 -11.91
N GLY A 90 25.33 -4.22 -12.94
CA GLY A 90 26.74 -3.92 -13.10
C GLY A 90 27.35 -3.02 -12.04
N LEU A 91 26.58 -2.09 -11.47
CA LEU A 91 27.03 -1.25 -10.34
C LEU A 91 26.79 -1.92 -8.99
N ASN A 92 25.94 -2.95 -8.91
CA ASN A 92 25.41 -3.52 -7.67
C ASN A 92 24.85 -2.42 -6.74
N LYS A 93 24.06 -1.51 -7.33
CA LYS A 93 23.42 -0.37 -6.66
C LYS A 93 22.02 -0.18 -7.21
N PRO A 94 21.06 0.30 -6.40
CA PRO A 94 19.75 0.69 -6.92
C PRO A 94 19.89 1.84 -7.91
N VAL A 95 19.26 1.69 -9.06
CA VAL A 95 19.28 2.67 -10.15
C VAL A 95 17.85 3.00 -10.54
N ARG A 96 17.59 4.23 -10.93
CA ARG A 96 16.37 4.64 -11.60
C ARG A 96 16.74 5.41 -12.86
N ILE A 97 16.10 5.06 -13.95
CA ILE A 97 16.33 5.70 -15.23
C ILE A 97 15.09 6.51 -15.63
N GLN A 98 15.33 7.75 -16.02
CA GLN A 98 14.30 8.62 -16.57
C GLN A 98 14.78 9.17 -17.91
N TYR A 99 13.87 9.16 -18.88
CA TYR A 99 14.11 9.74 -20.18
C TYR A 99 13.25 11.00 -20.36
N ASP A 100 13.91 12.12 -20.69
CA ASP A 100 13.25 13.37 -20.97
C ASP A 100 14.06 14.18 -22.00
N ASN A 101 13.41 14.70 -23.03
CA ASN A 101 14.00 15.60 -24.04
C ASN A 101 15.35 15.10 -24.58
N TYR A 102 15.43 13.86 -25.09
CA TYR A 102 16.67 13.20 -25.57
C TYR A 102 17.76 13.04 -24.54
N LYS A 103 17.46 13.26 -23.25
CA LYS A 103 18.38 13.04 -22.13
C LYS A 103 17.99 11.79 -21.37
N LEU A 104 19.00 11.00 -21.07
CA LEU A 104 18.90 9.83 -20.22
C LEU A 104 19.48 10.22 -18.85
N ASN A 105 18.62 10.30 -17.85
CA ASN A 105 19.02 10.57 -16.48
C ASN A 105 19.12 9.24 -15.72
N ILE A 106 20.35 8.84 -15.38
CA ILE A 106 20.65 7.63 -14.63
C ILE A 106 20.92 8.04 -13.19
N ARG A 107 19.96 7.81 -12.31
CA ARG A 107 20.05 8.12 -10.89
C ARG A 107 20.51 6.89 -10.12
N VAL A 108 21.72 6.94 -9.58
CA VAL A 108 22.35 5.87 -8.81
C VAL A 108 22.22 6.20 -7.33
N PHE A 109 21.52 5.36 -6.57
CA PHE A 109 21.29 5.58 -5.14
C PHE A 109 22.43 5.01 -4.32
N ARG A 110 22.76 5.72 -3.22
CA ARG A 110 23.84 5.33 -2.30
C ARG A 110 23.39 4.27 -1.28
N ARG A 111 22.09 4.11 -1.09
CA ARG A 111 21.48 3.17 -0.13
C ARG A 111 20.33 2.45 -0.79
N GLU A 112 20.11 1.23 -0.37
CA GLU A 112 18.93 0.44 -0.71
C GLU A 112 17.72 0.87 0.13
N ILE A 113 16.52 0.44 -0.29
CA ILE A 113 15.34 0.52 0.57
C ILE A 113 15.61 -0.33 1.82
N PRO A 114 15.47 0.21 3.04
CA PRO A 114 15.77 -0.53 4.26
C PRO A 114 14.92 -1.80 4.34
N LYS A 115 15.47 -2.88 4.89
CA LYS A 115 14.71 -4.11 5.15
C LYS A 115 13.84 -3.98 6.40
N ASN A 116 14.32 -3.19 7.38
CA ASN A 116 13.62 -2.87 8.62
C ASN A 116 13.53 -1.35 8.73
N TRP A 117 12.33 -0.85 8.92
CA TRP A 117 12.07 0.56 9.14
C TRP A 117 11.00 0.70 10.23
N SER A 118 11.38 1.27 11.37
CA SER A 118 10.51 1.38 12.53
C SER A 118 9.59 2.59 12.42
N TRP A 119 8.36 2.41 12.85
CA TRP A 119 7.42 3.49 13.07
C TRP A 119 7.87 4.38 14.23
N SER A 120 7.57 5.67 14.15
CA SER A 120 7.79 6.63 15.24
C SER A 120 6.78 7.77 15.16
N MET A 121 6.57 8.48 16.26
CA MET A 121 5.67 9.65 16.33
C MET A 121 6.00 10.75 15.31
N ASN A 122 7.24 10.86 14.89
CA ASN A 122 7.66 11.84 13.87
C ASN A 122 7.02 11.58 12.48
N LEU A 123 6.48 10.38 12.26
CA LEU A 123 5.75 10.02 11.05
C LEU A 123 4.28 10.44 11.10
N VAL A 124 3.76 10.78 12.28
CA VAL A 124 2.36 11.17 12.47
C VAL A 124 2.17 12.63 12.09
N THR A 125 1.28 12.90 11.16
CA THR A 125 0.97 14.24 10.65
C THR A 125 -0.27 14.79 11.36
N LYS A 126 -0.08 15.44 12.50
CA LYS A 126 -1.18 15.97 13.34
C LYS A 126 -2.16 16.83 12.54
N GLY A 127 -3.45 16.60 12.74
CA GLY A 127 -4.55 17.33 12.10
C GLY A 127 -4.76 17.03 10.61
N LYS A 128 -3.98 16.11 10.02
CA LYS A 128 -4.15 15.67 8.64
C LYS A 128 -4.64 14.23 8.57
N TRP A 129 -5.28 13.88 7.47
CA TRP A 129 -5.76 12.52 7.20
C TRP A 129 -4.73 11.70 6.42
N CYS A 130 -3.45 11.91 6.78
CA CYS A 130 -2.30 11.30 6.14
C CYS A 130 -1.71 10.18 6.99
N ILE A 131 -1.28 9.11 6.33
CA ILE A 131 -0.53 8.02 6.94
C ILE A 131 0.81 7.83 6.26
N PRO A 132 1.88 7.43 6.97
CA PRO A 132 3.13 7.00 6.35
C PRO A 132 2.93 5.62 5.74
N VAL A 133 2.95 5.54 4.40
CA VAL A 133 2.82 4.26 3.69
C VAL A 133 4.15 3.51 3.73
N GLY A 134 5.26 4.21 3.49
CA GLY A 134 6.56 3.55 3.51
C GLY A 134 7.74 4.42 3.10
N GLN A 135 8.95 3.92 3.36
CA GLN A 135 10.21 4.50 2.91
C GLN A 135 10.57 3.93 1.54
N SER A 136 10.60 4.78 0.53
CA SER A 136 11.13 4.45 -0.81
C SER A 136 12.64 4.75 -0.91
N LEU A 137 13.23 4.53 -2.08
CA LEU A 137 14.61 4.97 -2.38
C LEU A 137 14.76 6.49 -2.24
N GLU A 138 13.74 7.25 -2.59
CA GLU A 138 13.82 8.70 -2.68
C GLU A 138 13.34 9.40 -1.41
N THR A 139 12.18 8.99 -0.89
CA THR A 139 11.51 9.71 0.20
C THR A 139 10.58 8.80 1.00
N ILE A 140 10.08 9.32 2.11
CA ILE A 140 8.95 8.74 2.81
C ILE A 140 7.68 9.06 2.01
N VAL A 141 6.93 8.03 1.66
CA VAL A 141 5.67 8.14 0.91
C VAL A 141 4.53 8.22 1.91
N TYR A 142 3.70 9.23 1.76
CA TYR A 142 2.47 9.40 2.54
C TYR A 142 1.25 9.18 1.64
N HIS A 143 0.19 8.67 2.24
CA HIS A 143 -1.15 8.61 1.65
C HIS A 143 -2.07 9.58 2.36
N ASP A 144 -2.73 10.46 1.61
CA ASP A 144 -3.74 11.39 2.12
C ASP A 144 -5.14 10.88 1.76
N PHE A 145 -5.91 10.53 2.78
CA PHE A 145 -7.28 10.05 2.62
C PHE A 145 -8.28 11.16 2.23
N ASP A 146 -7.92 12.42 2.34
CA ASP A 146 -8.77 13.50 1.85
C ASP A 146 -8.59 13.74 0.35
N GLU A 147 -7.39 13.47 -0.18
CA GLU A 147 -7.16 13.46 -1.63
C GLU A 147 -7.65 12.18 -2.30
N THR A 148 -7.35 11.03 -1.70
CA THR A 148 -7.68 9.71 -2.24
C THR A 148 -8.39 8.89 -1.16
N PRO A 149 -9.74 8.92 -1.14
CA PRO A 149 -10.51 8.43 0.00
C PRO A 149 -10.45 6.93 0.25
N HIS A 150 -10.17 6.12 -0.77
CA HIS A 150 -10.27 4.66 -0.68
C HIS A 150 -8.96 4.01 -1.08
N MET A 151 -8.64 2.91 -0.37
CA MET A 151 -7.42 2.13 -0.59
C MET A 151 -7.75 0.65 -0.68
N ALA A 152 -7.14 -0.03 -1.66
CA ALA A 152 -7.10 -1.49 -1.71
C ALA A 152 -5.74 -1.99 -1.22
N VAL A 153 -5.75 -3.04 -0.40
CA VAL A 153 -4.53 -3.64 0.16
C VAL A 153 -4.53 -5.14 -0.11
N GLY A 154 -3.47 -5.66 -0.71
CA GLY A 154 -3.33 -7.09 -0.97
C GLY A 154 -1.98 -7.63 -0.55
N GLY A 155 -1.93 -8.91 -0.17
CA GLY A 155 -0.65 -9.55 0.16
C GLY A 155 -0.81 -10.86 0.90
N LEU A 156 0.18 -11.74 0.74
CA LEU A 156 0.24 -13.03 1.44
C LEU A 156 0.29 -12.84 2.97
N ILE A 157 -0.08 -13.90 3.66
CA ILE A 157 0.06 -14.03 5.11
C ILE A 157 1.52 -13.74 5.52
N ARG A 158 1.71 -13.01 6.63
CA ARG A 158 3.02 -12.62 7.18
C ARG A 158 3.86 -11.68 6.31
N MET A 159 3.33 -11.12 5.21
CA MET A 159 4.05 -10.15 4.39
C MET A 159 3.91 -8.70 4.85
N GLY A 160 3.11 -8.40 5.90
CA GLY A 160 3.05 -7.06 6.52
C GLY A 160 1.71 -6.34 6.42
N LYS A 161 0.65 -6.98 5.89
CA LYS A 161 -0.70 -6.39 5.80
C LYS A 161 -1.22 -5.92 7.17
N THR A 162 -1.23 -6.80 8.18
CA THR A 162 -1.67 -6.47 9.54
C THR A 162 -0.84 -5.35 10.17
N VAL A 163 0.49 -5.37 9.98
CA VAL A 163 1.39 -4.30 10.46
C VAL A 163 1.06 -2.95 9.80
N PHE A 164 0.74 -2.97 8.50
CA PHE A 164 0.28 -1.77 7.82
C PHE A 164 -1.04 -1.23 8.39
N LEU A 165 -2.01 -2.11 8.67
CA LEU A 165 -3.28 -1.71 9.29
C LEU A 165 -3.07 -1.12 10.69
N LYS A 166 -2.18 -1.71 11.50
CA LYS A 166 -1.77 -1.16 12.81
C LYS A 166 -1.15 0.23 12.68
N ASN A 167 -0.20 0.40 11.75
CA ASN A 167 0.40 1.70 11.44
C ASN A 167 -0.65 2.73 11.00
N MET A 168 -1.55 2.36 10.10
CA MET A 168 -2.62 3.23 9.61
C MET A 168 -3.54 3.65 10.77
N PHE A 169 -4.03 2.69 11.56
CA PHE A 169 -4.91 2.92 12.68
C PHE A 169 -4.26 3.85 13.72
N ALA A 170 -3.04 3.53 14.16
CA ALA A 170 -2.29 4.34 15.13
C ALA A 170 -2.06 5.76 14.61
N SER A 171 -1.59 5.89 13.36
CA SER A 171 -1.29 7.19 12.77
C SER A 171 -2.52 8.08 12.65
N LEU A 172 -3.67 7.53 12.22
CA LEU A 172 -4.93 8.29 12.08
C LEU A 172 -5.53 8.66 13.46
N SER A 173 -5.51 7.73 14.41
CA SER A 173 -6.01 7.96 15.77
C SER A 173 -5.21 9.04 16.50
N LEU A 174 -3.88 9.01 16.38
CA LEU A 174 -2.98 9.99 16.98
C LEU A 174 -2.99 11.34 16.26
N ALA A 175 -3.21 11.33 14.95
CA ALA A 175 -3.33 12.57 14.18
C ALA A 175 -4.63 13.33 14.46
N ASN A 176 -5.75 12.59 14.65
CA ASN A 176 -7.11 13.16 14.79
C ASN A 176 -7.92 12.43 15.87
N PRO A 177 -7.51 12.49 17.15
CA PRO A 177 -8.05 11.63 18.21
C PRO A 177 -9.53 11.80 18.50
N ASN A 178 -10.12 12.93 18.16
CA ASN A 178 -11.54 13.23 18.41
C ASN A 178 -12.40 13.15 17.14
N TYR A 179 -11.81 12.89 15.98
CA TYR A 179 -12.50 12.99 14.68
C TYR A 179 -12.33 11.75 13.81
N ALA A 180 -11.42 10.83 14.18
CA ALA A 180 -11.26 9.54 13.53
C ALA A 180 -12.28 8.55 14.11
N HIS A 181 -13.07 7.91 13.24
CA HIS A 181 -14.07 6.92 13.61
C HIS A 181 -13.85 5.66 12.80
N PHE A 182 -13.72 4.51 13.47
CA PHE A 182 -13.42 3.25 12.80
C PHE A 182 -14.56 2.25 12.94
N TYR A 183 -14.92 1.68 11.81
CA TYR A 183 -15.77 0.50 11.66
C TYR A 183 -14.87 -0.63 11.15
N LEU A 184 -14.58 -1.62 12.00
CA LEU A 184 -13.62 -2.68 11.72
C LEU A 184 -14.38 -3.97 11.39
N ILE A 185 -14.14 -4.53 10.22
CA ILE A 185 -14.71 -5.81 9.76
C ILE A 185 -13.57 -6.81 9.75
N ASP A 186 -13.53 -7.65 10.81
CA ASP A 186 -12.51 -8.65 11.08
C ASP A 186 -13.14 -10.04 10.99
N LEU A 187 -13.17 -10.59 9.78
CA LEU A 187 -13.80 -11.87 9.48
C LEU A 187 -12.81 -13.04 9.51
N LYS A 188 -11.58 -12.78 9.94
CA LYS A 188 -10.56 -13.80 10.06
C LYS A 188 -10.55 -14.35 11.48
N GLU A 189 -10.68 -15.67 11.59
CA GLU A 189 -10.58 -16.39 12.86
C GLU A 189 -11.40 -15.74 14.00
N GLU A 190 -12.63 -15.32 13.67
CA GLU A 190 -13.60 -14.75 14.62
C GLU A 190 -13.10 -13.49 15.35
N GLY A 191 -12.37 -12.61 14.66
CA GLY A 191 -12.04 -11.29 15.19
C GLY A 191 -10.75 -11.19 15.98
N LEU A 192 -9.80 -12.09 15.78
CA LEU A 192 -8.53 -12.11 16.50
C LEU A 192 -7.65 -10.87 16.31
N GLU A 193 -7.70 -10.24 15.12
CA GLU A 193 -6.80 -9.12 14.80
C GLU A 193 -7.20 -7.80 15.49
N PHE A 194 -8.51 -7.53 15.63
CA PHE A 194 -9.00 -6.23 16.14
C PHE A 194 -9.73 -6.32 17.49
N SER A 195 -9.79 -7.46 18.17
CA SER A 195 -10.55 -7.62 19.41
C SER A 195 -10.15 -6.61 20.50
N GLU A 196 -8.87 -6.33 20.65
CA GLU A 196 -8.37 -5.38 21.64
C GLU A 196 -8.72 -3.90 21.32
N TYR A 197 -9.01 -3.58 20.06
CA TYR A 197 -9.33 -2.21 19.65
C TYR A 197 -10.68 -1.72 20.17
N LYS A 198 -11.54 -2.63 20.65
CA LYS A 198 -12.85 -2.32 21.30
C LYS A 198 -12.73 -1.31 22.45
N LYS A 199 -11.55 -1.26 23.09
CA LYS A 199 -11.31 -0.35 24.23
C LYS A 199 -11.01 1.09 23.82
N LEU A 200 -10.84 1.38 22.53
CA LEU A 200 -10.49 2.72 22.05
C LEU A 200 -11.73 3.52 21.67
N LYS A 201 -11.80 4.79 22.09
CA LYS A 201 -12.92 5.69 21.83
C LYS A 201 -13.19 5.96 20.37
N GLN A 202 -12.18 5.76 19.49
CA GLN A 202 -12.31 5.96 18.05
C GLN A 202 -12.99 4.77 17.35
N VAL A 203 -13.13 3.63 18.02
CA VAL A 203 -13.74 2.43 17.43
C VAL A 203 -15.24 2.42 17.68
N GLU A 204 -16.01 2.66 16.63
CA GLU A 204 -17.47 2.70 16.67
C GLU A 204 -18.08 1.29 16.79
N GLN A 205 -17.54 0.34 16.02
CA GLN A 205 -18.00 -1.04 16.00
C GLN A 205 -16.93 -1.97 15.39
N ILE A 206 -16.89 -3.22 15.90
CA ILE A 206 -16.16 -4.33 15.29
C ILE A 206 -17.18 -5.40 14.88
N ALA A 207 -17.06 -5.91 13.68
CA ALA A 207 -17.84 -7.04 13.16
C ALA A 207 -16.92 -8.24 12.96
N GLU A 208 -17.22 -9.34 13.63
CA GLU A 208 -16.43 -10.58 13.66
C GLU A 208 -17.08 -11.69 12.81
N THR A 209 -18.34 -11.49 12.38
CA THR A 209 -19.05 -12.39 11.47
C THR A 209 -19.66 -11.61 10.30
N SER A 210 -20.04 -12.32 9.25
CA SER A 210 -20.69 -11.71 8.06
C SER A 210 -22.04 -11.08 8.42
N GLU A 211 -22.80 -11.64 9.35
CA GLU A 211 -24.07 -11.10 9.85
C GLU A 211 -23.83 -9.80 10.61
N GLN A 212 -22.83 -9.74 11.45
CA GLN A 212 -22.44 -8.52 12.16
C GLN A 212 -21.94 -7.45 11.16
N ALA A 213 -21.16 -7.85 10.15
CA ALA A 213 -20.71 -6.95 9.10
C ALA A 213 -21.88 -6.38 8.30
N HIS A 214 -22.88 -7.18 7.95
CA HIS A 214 -24.08 -6.72 7.28
C HIS A 214 -24.82 -5.69 8.15
N GLY A 215 -25.09 -5.99 9.43
CA GLY A 215 -25.73 -5.05 10.36
C GLY A 215 -24.94 -3.76 10.56
N MET A 216 -23.62 -3.84 10.62
CA MET A 216 -22.72 -2.67 10.68
C MET A 216 -22.83 -1.80 9.43
N LEU A 217 -22.77 -2.41 8.25
CA LEU A 217 -22.85 -1.70 6.98
C LEU A 217 -24.19 -0.98 6.79
N LEU A 218 -25.30 -1.58 7.24
CA LEU A 218 -26.61 -0.89 7.27
C LEU A 218 -26.56 0.39 8.11
N LYS A 219 -25.95 0.36 9.31
CA LYS A 219 -25.78 1.56 10.16
C LYS A 219 -24.89 2.60 9.49
N VAL A 220 -23.81 2.18 8.83
CA VAL A 220 -22.94 3.07 8.05
C VAL A 220 -23.71 3.74 6.92
N MET A 221 -24.54 2.99 6.20
CA MET A 221 -25.39 3.52 5.12
C MET A 221 -26.39 4.56 5.66
N GLU A 222 -27.02 4.29 6.80
CA GLU A 222 -27.93 5.25 7.44
C GLU A 222 -27.20 6.53 7.85
N LYS A 223 -26.03 6.40 8.50
CA LYS A 223 -25.18 7.53 8.89
C LYS A 223 -24.76 8.35 7.68
N MET A 224 -24.35 7.67 6.59
CA MET A 224 -24.00 8.30 5.32
C MET A 224 -25.19 9.06 4.71
N HIS A 225 -26.39 8.48 4.74
CA HIS A 225 -27.61 9.15 4.25
C HIS A 225 -27.92 10.42 5.05
N LYS A 226 -27.89 10.35 6.39
CA LYS A 226 -28.09 11.51 7.28
C LYS A 226 -27.07 12.61 6.97
N ARG A 227 -25.80 12.22 6.83
CA ARG A 227 -24.71 13.16 6.51
C ARG A 227 -24.86 13.76 5.10
N GLY A 228 -25.34 12.97 4.14
CA GLY A 228 -25.63 13.43 2.78
C GLY A 228 -26.70 14.52 2.74
N LYS A 229 -27.74 14.43 3.56
CA LYS A 229 -28.74 15.49 3.70
C LYS A 229 -28.13 16.77 4.26
N TYR A 230 -27.32 16.64 5.31
CA TYR A 230 -26.62 17.76 5.94
C TYR A 230 -25.64 18.46 4.99
N MET A 231 -24.94 17.69 4.14
CA MET A 231 -23.93 18.19 3.21
C MET A 231 -24.49 18.79 1.91
N LYS A 232 -25.75 18.51 1.54
CA LYS A 232 -26.37 19.06 0.33
C LYS A 232 -26.28 20.59 0.27
N GLU A 233 -26.39 21.24 1.43
CA GLU A 233 -26.35 22.70 1.55
C GLU A 233 -24.93 23.24 1.76
N ARG A 234 -23.97 22.41 2.17
CA ARG A 234 -22.63 22.80 2.60
C ARG A 234 -21.51 22.36 1.68
N GLY A 235 -21.81 21.48 0.74
CA GLY A 235 -20.83 20.96 -0.23
C GLY A 235 -20.00 19.77 0.26
N ASN A 236 -18.90 19.51 -0.41
CA ASN A 236 -18.00 18.38 -0.12
C ASN A 236 -17.35 18.51 1.25
N ILE A 237 -17.17 17.37 1.95
CA ILE A 237 -16.55 17.28 3.29
C ILE A 237 -15.18 17.98 3.37
N VAL A 238 -14.37 17.92 2.31
CA VAL A 238 -13.03 18.54 2.26
C VAL A 238 -13.10 20.07 2.26
N HIS A 239 -14.20 20.65 1.74
CA HIS A 239 -14.42 22.09 1.65
C HIS A 239 -15.27 22.65 2.80
N THR A 240 -15.68 21.80 3.73
CA THR A 240 -16.48 22.21 4.90
C THR A 240 -15.61 22.24 6.16
N LYS A 241 -16.16 22.77 7.26
CA LYS A 241 -15.53 22.74 8.58
C LYS A 241 -15.67 21.37 9.29
N GLU A 242 -16.32 20.41 8.62
CA GLU A 242 -16.55 19.08 9.17
C GLU A 242 -15.25 18.29 9.24
N LYS A 243 -14.89 17.87 10.44
CA LYS A 243 -13.62 17.21 10.71
C LYS A 243 -13.73 15.68 10.73
N ASP A 244 -14.92 15.12 11.07
CA ASP A 244 -15.08 13.68 11.22
C ASP A 244 -14.83 12.91 9.94
N ARG A 245 -14.05 11.84 10.05
CA ARG A 245 -13.82 10.84 9.00
C ARG A 245 -14.11 9.45 9.53
N TYR A 246 -14.88 8.69 8.75
CA TYR A 246 -15.35 7.36 9.08
C TYR A 246 -14.61 6.34 8.21
N PHE A 247 -13.77 5.54 8.85
CA PHE A 247 -12.97 4.52 8.19
C PHE A 247 -13.66 3.17 8.30
N ILE A 248 -14.03 2.58 7.18
CA ILE A 248 -14.53 1.23 7.06
C ILE A 248 -13.35 0.35 6.63
N VAL A 249 -12.81 -0.41 7.58
CA VAL A 249 -11.64 -1.27 7.36
C VAL A 249 -12.10 -2.71 7.27
N VAL A 250 -11.88 -3.33 6.11
CA VAL A 250 -12.20 -4.75 5.88
C VAL A 250 -10.88 -5.51 5.82
N ASP A 251 -10.58 -6.34 6.83
CA ASP A 251 -9.30 -7.06 6.90
C ASP A 251 -9.21 -8.20 5.88
N GLU A 252 -10.29 -8.97 5.73
CA GLU A 252 -10.35 -10.06 4.73
C GLU A 252 -11.66 -10.00 3.93
N GLY A 253 -11.63 -9.25 2.86
CA GLY A 253 -12.79 -9.02 2.00
C GLY A 253 -13.26 -10.26 1.24
N ALA A 254 -12.42 -11.28 1.09
CA ALA A 254 -12.78 -12.52 0.42
C ALA A 254 -13.94 -13.25 1.12
N VAL A 255 -14.05 -13.11 2.44
CA VAL A 255 -15.15 -13.72 3.24
C VAL A 255 -16.51 -13.09 2.92
N LEU A 256 -16.54 -11.85 2.44
CA LEU A 256 -17.76 -11.18 1.99
C LEU A 256 -18.12 -11.49 0.52
N ALA A 257 -17.42 -12.39 -0.13
CA ALA A 257 -17.76 -12.81 -1.49
C ALA A 257 -18.81 -13.93 -1.50
N PRO A 258 -19.90 -13.80 -2.26
CA PRO A 258 -20.85 -14.89 -2.47
C PRO A 258 -20.14 -16.13 -3.04
N ALA A 259 -20.47 -17.31 -2.55
CA ALA A 259 -19.81 -18.54 -2.97
C ALA A 259 -20.81 -19.66 -3.29
N LYS A 260 -20.43 -20.54 -4.22
CA LYS A 260 -21.22 -21.74 -4.54
C LYS A 260 -21.26 -22.67 -3.32
N GLY A 261 -22.44 -23.20 -3.04
CA GLY A 261 -22.64 -24.13 -1.91
C GLY A 261 -23.10 -23.48 -0.60
N LEU A 262 -23.07 -22.16 -0.49
CA LEU A 262 -23.69 -21.45 0.64
C LEU A 262 -25.22 -21.40 0.50
N PRO A 263 -25.96 -21.36 1.64
CA PRO A 263 -27.40 -21.15 1.62
C PRO A 263 -27.81 -19.88 0.85
N ARG A 264 -28.91 -19.92 0.10
CA ARG A 264 -29.38 -18.79 -0.73
C ARG A 264 -29.53 -17.48 0.08
N ALA A 265 -30.06 -17.59 1.31
CA ALA A 265 -30.24 -16.42 2.18
C ALA A 265 -28.90 -15.79 2.58
N HIS A 266 -27.89 -16.64 2.86
CA HIS A 266 -26.54 -16.17 3.21
C HIS A 266 -25.86 -15.49 2.02
N ASN A 267 -25.90 -16.09 0.82
CA ASN A 267 -25.37 -15.45 -0.39
C ASN A 267 -26.03 -14.10 -0.67
N LYS A 268 -27.35 -13.98 -0.51
CA LYS A 268 -28.06 -12.71 -0.66
C LYS A 268 -27.53 -11.64 0.31
N MET A 269 -27.31 -12.01 1.56
CA MET A 269 -26.74 -11.09 2.56
C MET A 269 -25.31 -10.65 2.18
N LEU A 270 -24.46 -11.55 1.65
CA LEU A 270 -23.12 -11.19 1.17
C LEU A 270 -23.18 -10.26 -0.05
N GLU A 271 -24.11 -10.49 -0.99
CA GLU A 271 -24.39 -9.59 -2.12
C GLU A 271 -24.79 -8.19 -1.64
N GLU A 272 -25.64 -8.10 -0.61
CA GLU A 272 -26.01 -6.85 0.03
C GLU A 272 -24.82 -6.15 0.68
N CYS A 273 -23.91 -6.88 1.36
CA CYS A 273 -22.67 -6.33 1.89
C CYS A 273 -21.79 -5.73 0.78
N GLN A 274 -21.58 -6.47 -0.32
CA GLN A 274 -20.81 -5.98 -1.47
C GLN A 274 -21.47 -4.77 -2.14
N TYR A 275 -22.79 -4.75 -2.24
CA TYR A 275 -23.55 -3.60 -2.74
C TYR A 275 -23.32 -2.36 -1.87
N MET A 276 -23.45 -2.50 -0.53
CA MET A 276 -23.24 -1.41 0.41
C MET A 276 -21.81 -0.87 0.36
N LEU A 277 -20.79 -1.74 0.36
CA LEU A 277 -19.39 -1.34 0.19
C LEU A 277 -19.15 -0.61 -1.14
N SER A 278 -19.75 -1.12 -2.23
CA SER A 278 -19.68 -0.48 -3.54
C SER A 278 -20.35 0.90 -3.55
N HIS A 279 -21.46 1.07 -2.85
CA HIS A 279 -22.16 2.34 -2.72
C HIS A 279 -21.34 3.34 -1.88
N ILE A 280 -20.79 2.91 -0.75
CA ILE A 280 -19.90 3.73 0.09
C ILE A 280 -18.67 4.18 -0.71
N ALA A 281 -18.07 3.29 -1.49
CA ALA A 281 -16.92 3.63 -2.35
C ALA A 281 -17.26 4.72 -3.39
N ARG A 282 -18.47 4.70 -3.97
CA ARG A 282 -18.85 5.70 -4.98
C ARG A 282 -19.20 7.07 -4.42
N VAL A 283 -19.84 7.12 -3.27
CA VAL A 283 -20.46 8.35 -2.75
C VAL A 283 -19.82 8.82 -1.46
N GLY A 284 -19.30 7.90 -0.66
CA GLY A 284 -18.85 8.16 0.70
C GLY A 284 -17.67 9.12 0.78
N GLY A 285 -16.79 9.15 -0.22
CA GLY A 285 -15.60 10.01 -0.24
C GLY A 285 -15.93 11.48 -0.01
N ALA A 286 -16.96 11.99 -0.70
CA ALA A 286 -17.44 13.38 -0.55
C ALA A 286 -18.08 13.65 0.83
N LEU A 287 -18.52 12.59 1.52
CA LEU A 287 -19.21 12.67 2.81
C LEU A 287 -18.32 12.34 4.01
N GLY A 288 -17.02 12.13 3.80
CA GLY A 288 -16.08 11.80 4.87
C GLY A 288 -15.94 10.32 5.19
N PHE A 289 -16.50 9.41 4.36
CA PHE A 289 -16.32 7.97 4.52
C PHE A 289 -15.15 7.46 3.68
N ARG A 290 -14.36 6.56 4.25
CA ARG A 290 -13.12 6.02 3.70
C ARG A 290 -13.16 4.50 3.78
N ILE A 291 -12.88 3.81 2.69
CA ILE A 291 -12.77 2.35 2.68
C ILE A 291 -11.30 1.97 2.56
N VAL A 292 -10.87 1.08 3.44
CA VAL A 292 -9.63 0.32 3.31
C VAL A 292 -10.01 -1.15 3.19
N PHE A 293 -9.91 -1.67 1.99
CA PHE A 293 -10.33 -3.03 1.66
C PHE A 293 -9.11 -3.92 1.48
N CYS A 294 -8.98 -4.91 2.37
CA CYS A 294 -7.85 -5.83 2.35
C CYS A 294 -8.26 -7.23 1.90
N THR A 295 -7.32 -7.94 1.28
CA THR A 295 -7.47 -9.36 0.97
C THR A 295 -6.13 -10.08 0.92
N GLN A 296 -6.11 -11.35 1.35
CA GLN A 296 -4.93 -12.23 1.27
C GLN A 296 -4.96 -13.09 0.01
N TYR A 297 -6.15 -13.35 -0.51
CA TYR A 297 -6.38 -14.18 -1.69
C TYR A 297 -7.12 -13.38 -2.77
N PRO A 298 -6.41 -12.48 -3.46
CA PRO A 298 -7.05 -11.62 -4.45
C PRO A 298 -7.43 -12.43 -5.70
N THR A 299 -8.73 -12.58 -5.91
CA THR A 299 -9.35 -13.10 -7.12
C THR A 299 -10.32 -12.06 -7.68
N GLY A 300 -10.77 -12.22 -8.91
CA GLY A 300 -11.72 -11.30 -9.53
C GLY A 300 -13.04 -11.13 -8.73
N ASP A 301 -13.42 -12.16 -7.98
CA ASP A 301 -14.67 -12.20 -7.22
C ASP A 301 -14.51 -11.71 -5.77
N THR A 302 -13.29 -11.76 -5.21
CA THR A 302 -13.04 -11.42 -3.80
C THR A 302 -12.90 -9.92 -3.55
N LEU A 303 -12.49 -9.15 -4.55
CA LEU A 303 -12.42 -7.69 -4.50
C LEU A 303 -13.55 -7.11 -5.36
N PRO A 304 -14.61 -6.54 -4.77
CA PRO A 304 -15.72 -6.01 -5.55
C PRO A 304 -15.23 -5.01 -6.59
N ARG A 305 -15.62 -5.21 -7.84
CA ARG A 305 -15.12 -4.43 -8.99
C ARG A 305 -15.22 -2.92 -8.77
N VAL A 306 -16.33 -2.46 -8.19
CA VAL A 306 -16.55 -1.04 -7.93
C VAL A 306 -15.61 -0.53 -6.85
N VAL A 307 -15.38 -1.28 -5.77
CA VAL A 307 -14.44 -0.93 -4.71
C VAL A 307 -13.03 -0.81 -5.31
N LYS A 308 -12.62 -1.80 -6.13
CA LYS A 308 -11.34 -1.78 -6.84
C LYS A 308 -11.18 -0.53 -7.74
N GLN A 309 -12.23 -0.17 -8.49
CA GLN A 309 -12.21 0.99 -9.38
C GLN A 309 -12.17 2.32 -8.63
N MET A 310 -12.83 2.41 -7.47
CA MET A 310 -12.85 3.63 -6.66
C MET A 310 -11.63 3.76 -5.74
N ALA A 311 -10.94 2.65 -5.44
CA ALA A 311 -9.70 2.65 -4.69
C ALA A 311 -8.51 3.04 -5.60
N ASN A 312 -8.37 4.34 -5.86
CA ASN A 312 -7.28 4.87 -6.68
C ASN A 312 -5.90 4.68 -6.03
N ALA A 313 -5.85 4.50 -4.71
CA ALA A 313 -4.64 4.09 -3.99
C ALA A 313 -4.65 2.57 -3.78
N LYS A 314 -3.54 1.92 -4.10
CA LYS A 314 -3.35 0.48 -3.94
C LYS A 314 -2.03 0.19 -3.27
N LEU A 315 -2.04 -0.70 -2.29
CA LEU A 315 -0.83 -1.18 -1.62
C LEU A 315 -0.77 -2.70 -1.76
N GLY A 316 0.25 -3.19 -2.45
CA GLY A 316 0.46 -4.60 -2.65
C GLY A 316 1.73 -5.08 -1.98
N PHE A 317 1.62 -6.04 -1.07
CA PHE A 317 2.73 -6.86 -0.59
C PHE A 317 2.95 -8.03 -1.55
N ARG A 318 4.03 -8.78 -1.34
CA ARG A 318 4.33 -9.93 -2.19
C ARG A 318 3.12 -10.85 -2.34
N LEU A 319 2.86 -11.28 -3.58
CA LEU A 319 1.84 -12.25 -3.97
C LEU A 319 2.50 -13.38 -4.80
N PRO A 320 1.85 -14.57 -4.90
CA PRO A 320 2.48 -15.72 -5.52
C PRO A 320 2.48 -15.68 -7.05
N THR A 321 1.54 -14.95 -7.66
CA THR A 321 1.32 -14.98 -9.10
C THR A 321 1.10 -13.59 -9.69
N ARG A 322 1.40 -13.46 -10.98
CA ARG A 322 1.11 -12.27 -11.78
C ARG A 322 -0.39 -11.93 -11.77
N THR A 323 -1.26 -12.92 -11.92
CA THR A 323 -2.71 -12.72 -11.92
C THR A 323 -3.19 -12.10 -10.59
N ALA A 324 -2.68 -12.61 -9.46
CA ALA A 324 -3.00 -12.03 -8.16
C ALA A 324 -2.49 -10.58 -8.01
N SER A 325 -1.30 -10.29 -8.56
CA SER A 325 -0.76 -8.93 -8.64
C SER A 325 -1.71 -8.01 -9.43
N GLU A 326 -2.14 -8.42 -10.62
CA GLU A 326 -3.05 -7.66 -11.49
C GLU A 326 -4.43 -7.42 -10.84
N VAL A 327 -4.89 -8.32 -9.96
CA VAL A 327 -6.12 -8.08 -9.20
C VAL A 327 -5.95 -6.94 -8.19
N VAL A 328 -4.81 -6.84 -7.52
CA VAL A 328 -4.58 -5.83 -6.47
C VAL A 328 -4.16 -4.49 -7.04
N ILE A 329 -3.11 -4.46 -7.89
CA ILE A 329 -2.46 -3.22 -8.35
C ILE A 329 -2.64 -2.95 -9.86
N ASP A 330 -3.55 -3.65 -10.54
CA ASP A 330 -3.84 -3.54 -11.99
C ASP A 330 -2.67 -3.89 -12.92
N GLN A 331 -1.56 -4.38 -12.38
CA GLN A 331 -0.38 -4.79 -13.14
C GLN A 331 0.45 -5.85 -12.41
N SER A 332 1.41 -6.44 -13.12
CA SER A 332 2.42 -7.34 -12.53
C SER A 332 3.41 -6.58 -11.66
N GLY A 333 4.12 -7.30 -10.78
CA GLY A 333 5.23 -6.77 -9.98
C GLY A 333 5.24 -7.27 -8.53
N LEU A 334 4.09 -7.59 -7.93
CA LEU A 334 4.04 -8.08 -6.55
C LEU A 334 4.66 -9.48 -6.41
N GLU A 335 4.58 -10.30 -7.45
CA GLU A 335 5.22 -11.62 -7.52
C GLU A 335 6.75 -11.55 -7.60
N GLN A 336 7.28 -10.41 -8.05
CA GLN A 336 8.71 -10.15 -8.17
C GLN A 336 9.32 -9.57 -6.91
N LEU A 337 8.49 -9.08 -5.97
CA LEU A 337 8.99 -8.54 -4.71
C LEU A 337 9.79 -9.59 -3.94
N PRO A 338 10.90 -9.19 -3.28
CA PRO A 338 11.63 -10.09 -2.39
C PRO A 338 10.75 -10.52 -1.21
N SER A 339 11.03 -11.70 -0.65
CA SER A 339 10.33 -12.22 0.54
C SER A 339 10.80 -11.50 1.82
N ILE A 340 10.58 -10.18 1.86
CA ILE A 340 10.90 -9.30 2.99
C ILE A 340 9.58 -8.78 3.57
N PRO A 341 9.24 -9.09 4.83
CA PRO A 341 8.04 -8.54 5.46
C PRO A 341 8.02 -7.01 5.41
N GLY A 342 6.88 -6.43 5.04
CA GLY A 342 6.73 -4.99 4.89
C GLY A 342 7.24 -4.41 3.55
N ARG A 343 7.89 -5.21 2.68
CA ARG A 343 8.22 -4.78 1.33
C ARG A 343 6.96 -4.78 0.48
N ALA A 344 6.64 -3.62 -0.10
CA ALA A 344 5.40 -3.42 -0.83
C ALA A 344 5.58 -2.52 -2.05
N ILE A 345 4.60 -2.54 -2.93
CA ILE A 345 4.41 -1.57 -4.00
C ILE A 345 3.19 -0.73 -3.66
N TYR A 346 3.39 0.55 -3.59
CA TYR A 346 2.32 1.53 -3.50
C TYR A 346 2.07 2.14 -4.88
N MET A 347 0.81 2.16 -5.27
CA MET A 347 0.34 2.71 -6.53
C MET A 347 -0.77 3.73 -6.27
N LYS A 348 -0.55 4.95 -6.68
CA LYS A 348 -1.54 6.02 -6.80
C LYS A 348 -1.45 6.56 -8.23
N GLU A 349 -0.50 7.44 -8.51
CA GLU A 349 -0.17 7.90 -9.85
C GLU A 349 1.03 7.15 -10.42
N ASN A 350 1.96 6.76 -9.55
CA ASN A 350 3.20 6.10 -9.88
C ASN A 350 3.36 4.80 -9.10
N PHE A 351 4.06 3.86 -9.72
CA PHE A 351 4.49 2.61 -9.12
C PHE A 351 5.71 2.87 -8.23
N THR A 352 5.58 2.70 -6.93
CA THR A 352 6.65 2.98 -5.98
C THR A 352 6.91 1.79 -5.07
N VAL A 353 8.10 1.19 -5.19
CA VAL A 353 8.57 0.17 -4.24
C VAL A 353 9.01 0.85 -2.95
N LEU A 354 8.56 0.32 -1.82
CA LEU A 354 8.83 0.89 -0.50
C LEU A 354 8.87 -0.17 0.60
N GLN A 355 9.35 0.23 1.78
CA GLN A 355 9.28 -0.54 3.02
C GLN A 355 8.28 0.13 3.95
N VAL A 356 7.22 -0.59 4.31
CA VAL A 356 6.21 -0.17 5.27
C VAL A 356 6.84 -0.09 6.67
N PRO A 357 6.51 0.93 7.50
CA PRO A 357 7.06 1.02 8.85
C PRO A 357 6.49 -0.08 9.74
N TYR A 358 7.37 -0.75 10.45
CA TYR A 358 7.01 -1.71 11.48
C TYR A 358 6.64 -0.99 12.77
N ILE A 359 5.44 -1.23 13.27
CA ILE A 359 5.00 -0.79 14.58
C ILE A 359 4.85 -2.01 15.49
N ASP A 360 5.54 -1.99 16.61
CA ASP A 360 5.39 -3.00 17.66
C ASP A 360 4.12 -2.76 18.47
N ASP A 361 3.43 -3.82 18.88
CA ASP A 361 2.16 -3.71 19.60
C ASP A 361 2.29 -2.93 20.91
N LYS A 362 3.36 -3.19 21.67
CA LYS A 362 3.60 -2.49 22.93
C LYS A 362 3.78 -0.98 22.68
N VAL A 363 4.56 -0.60 21.67
CA VAL A 363 4.76 0.80 21.29
C VAL A 363 3.46 1.44 20.85
N MET A 364 2.65 0.73 20.05
CA MET A 364 1.35 1.21 19.60
C MET A 364 0.42 1.49 20.77
N TRP A 365 0.25 0.52 21.67
CA TRP A 365 -0.64 0.64 22.82
C TRP A 365 -0.16 1.68 23.83
N GLU A 366 1.15 1.85 24.04
CA GLU A 366 1.70 2.95 24.85
C GLU A 366 1.23 4.32 24.37
N HIS A 367 1.23 4.55 23.04
CA HIS A 367 0.77 5.82 22.46
C HIS A 367 -0.75 5.97 22.44
N LEU A 368 -1.51 4.87 22.36
CA LEU A 368 -2.97 4.89 22.29
C LEU A 368 -3.65 4.85 23.67
N LYS A 369 -2.90 4.60 24.73
CA LYS A 369 -3.42 4.42 26.11
C LYS A 369 -4.33 5.56 26.59
N GLU A 370 -4.02 6.80 26.26
CA GLU A 370 -4.83 7.97 26.66
C GLU A 370 -6.22 8.04 26.00
N TYR A 371 -6.43 7.20 24.97
CA TYR A 371 -7.71 7.12 24.24
C TYR A 371 -8.52 5.89 24.59
N GLU A 372 -8.08 5.10 25.56
CA GLU A 372 -8.86 3.98 26.08
C GLU A 372 -10.09 4.50 26.83
N VAL A 373 -11.23 3.87 26.58
CA VAL A 373 -12.47 4.13 27.33
C VAL A 373 -12.37 3.41 28.68
N GLU A 374 -12.58 4.14 29.78
CA GLU A 374 -12.72 3.49 31.10
C GLU A 374 -13.84 2.46 31.02
N LYS A 375 -13.56 1.21 31.37
CA LYS A 375 -14.59 0.19 31.55
C LYS A 375 -15.48 0.64 32.71
N HIS A 376 -16.69 1.12 32.39
CA HIS A 376 -17.76 1.05 33.38
C HIS A 376 -18.00 -0.43 33.67
N GLU A 377 -17.50 -0.90 34.79
CA GLU A 377 -17.91 -2.19 35.36
C GLU A 377 -19.43 -2.15 35.47
N HIS A 378 -20.11 -2.95 34.67
CA HIS A 378 -21.52 -3.26 34.93
C HIS A 378 -21.55 -3.91 36.31
N PRO A 379 -22.32 -3.39 37.31
CA PRO A 379 -22.47 -4.07 38.57
C PRO A 379 -23.07 -5.45 38.27
N GLU A 380 -22.34 -6.47 38.65
CA GLU A 380 -22.84 -7.84 38.60
C GLU A 380 -24.20 -7.89 39.33
N SER A 381 -25.23 -8.27 38.60
CA SER A 381 -26.50 -8.61 39.17
C SER A 381 -26.29 -9.80 40.10
N HIS A 382 -26.25 -9.53 41.41
CA HIS A 382 -26.35 -10.56 42.42
C HIS A 382 -27.57 -11.42 42.09
N LYS A 383 -27.33 -12.59 41.55
CA LYS A 383 -28.34 -13.65 41.51
C LYS A 383 -28.61 -14.04 42.97
N ASN A 384 -29.77 -13.66 43.48
CA ASN A 384 -30.35 -14.20 44.69
C ASN A 384 -30.35 -15.71 44.56
N GLN A 385 -29.57 -16.38 45.40
CA GLN A 385 -29.74 -17.80 45.70
C GLN A 385 -31.10 -17.93 46.41
N PRO A 386 -31.94 -18.91 46.04
CA PRO A 386 -33.07 -19.31 46.88
C PRO A 386 -32.53 -19.94 48.14
N SER A 387 -32.92 -19.41 49.27
CA SER A 387 -32.69 -20.02 50.60
C SER A 387 -33.45 -21.33 50.67
N ASP A 388 -32.74 -22.42 50.75
CA ASP A 388 -33.26 -23.68 51.34
C ASP A 388 -33.55 -23.45 52.81
N GLY A 389 -34.77 -23.66 53.19
CA GLY A 389 -35.24 -23.66 54.56
C GLY A 389 -36.69 -24.08 54.60
N ASP A 390 -36.97 -25.34 54.79
CA ASP A 390 -37.63 -25.83 55.97
C ASP A 390 -38.09 -27.28 55.75
N THR A 391 -37.46 -28.13 56.51
CA THR A 391 -37.96 -29.44 56.92
C THR A 391 -39.19 -29.24 57.80
N CYS A 392 -40.29 -29.95 57.49
CA CYS A 392 -41.26 -30.35 58.52
C CYS A 392 -41.69 -31.79 58.27
N ASP A 393 -41.49 -32.54 59.32
CA ASP A 393 -42.03 -33.88 59.57
C ASP A 393 -43.55 -33.94 59.34
N ASP A 394 -44.02 -35.02 58.74
CA ASP A 394 -44.95 -36.04 59.23
C ASP A 394 -45.19 -37.10 58.16
#